data_9dd7b085152e128f9459bf5d7cf90bc0
#
_entry.id   9dd7b085152e128f9459bf5d7cf90bc0
#
_cell.length_a   1.000
_cell.length_b   1.000
_cell.length_c   1.000
_cell.angle_alpha   90.00
_cell.angle_beta   90.00
_cell.angle_gamma   90.00
#
_symmetry.space_group_name_H-M   'P 1'
#
loop_
_entity.id
_entity.type
_entity.pdbx_description
1 polymer ?
#
loop_
_entity_poly.entity_id
_entity_poly.type
_entity_poly.pdbx_seq_one_letter_code
_entity_poly.pdbx_strand_id
1 'polypeptide(L)'
;VNNLLFLWFLSLLLVGCNGHSAKNNGTVSATETVPVSDYSRVQESSLKSDSSRVQESSSESESSRLSEPISVPEYELPATKDGELIIRHTGFTLSYNKSRNTPNWSAWCLTASHTDGTVPRSSKFWADPKVPTSCRVEYYDYKESGYDRGHMCPAGDMKWSEQAMHDCFYMSNMCPQTGALNSGAWNGLEKRCRDWAKKEGRLYIVCGPIYKKGKRRERIGIDHVVHVPDAFFKAVLSLRKGHEKAVAFYFLNDESQQSYNTAAMSVDEIEAITGFDLFVALDDSLESRLETNSDVRVFTK
;
A
#
# COMPACT_ATOMS: atom_id res chain seq x y z
N VAL A 1 -42.56 -31.31 -32.75
CA VAL A 1 -42.67 -30.99 -34.18
C VAL A 1 -41.93 -29.70 -34.42
N ASN A 2 -40.97 -29.80 -35.31
CA ASN A 2 -40.12 -28.80 -35.95
C ASN A 2 -38.77 -28.50 -35.34
N ASN A 3 -37.78 -29.24 -35.89
CA ASN A 3 -36.37 -28.88 -36.10
C ASN A 3 -36.27 -27.65 -37.02
N LEU A 4 -35.34 -26.77 -36.74
CA LEU A 4 -34.62 -26.03 -37.78
C LEU A 4 -33.13 -25.89 -37.40
N LEU A 5 -32.30 -26.64 -38.15
CA LEU A 5 -30.88 -26.45 -38.34
C LEU A 5 -30.62 -25.15 -39.11
N PHE A 6 -29.60 -24.41 -38.76
CA PHE A 6 -28.88 -23.56 -39.71
C PHE A 6 -27.36 -23.75 -39.58
N LEU A 7 -26.83 -24.19 -40.69
CA LEU A 7 -25.43 -24.46 -41.00
C LEU A 7 -24.70 -23.19 -41.53
N TRP A 8 -23.44 -23.02 -41.15
CA TRP A 8 -22.28 -22.57 -41.91
C TRP A 8 -22.26 -21.19 -42.60
N PHE A 9 -21.26 -20.39 -42.31
CA PHE A 9 -20.33 -19.89 -43.34
C PHE A 9 -18.94 -19.68 -42.79
N LEU A 10 -17.99 -20.46 -43.35
CA LEU A 10 -16.55 -20.37 -43.26
C LEU A 10 -16.10 -19.45 -44.41
N SER A 11 -15.31 -18.42 -44.13
CA SER A 11 -14.57 -17.68 -45.15
C SER A 11 -13.11 -17.55 -44.77
N LEU A 12 -12.27 -18.41 -45.37
CA LEU A 12 -10.86 -18.25 -45.51
C LEU A 12 -10.55 -17.13 -46.53
N LEU A 13 -9.67 -16.22 -46.18
CA LEU A 13 -8.92 -15.43 -47.17
C LEU A 13 -7.43 -15.43 -46.78
N LEU A 14 -6.67 -16.18 -47.58
CA LEU A 14 -5.20 -16.19 -47.73
C LEU A 14 -4.81 -15.22 -48.85
N VAL A 15 -3.94 -14.26 -48.56
CA VAL A 15 -3.00 -13.60 -49.50
C VAL A 15 -1.85 -13.09 -48.61
N GLY A 16 -0.60 -13.41 -48.69
CA GLY A 16 0.30 -13.74 -49.79
C GLY A 16 1.42 -12.70 -49.81
N CYS A 17 2.61 -13.10 -49.32
CA CYS A 17 4.00 -12.76 -49.67
C CYS A 17 4.41 -11.34 -50.14
N ASN A 18 5.44 -10.78 -49.52
CA ASN A 18 6.82 -10.50 -50.05
C ASN A 18 7.50 -9.55 -49.04
N GLY A 19 8.58 -9.78 -48.44
CA GLY A 19 9.93 -10.06 -48.81
C GLY A 19 10.72 -8.82 -49.27
N HIS A 20 11.48 -8.17 -48.34
CA HIS A 20 12.74 -7.49 -48.76
C HIS A 20 13.71 -7.46 -47.56
N SER A 21 14.85 -8.10 -47.86
CA SER A 21 16.09 -8.11 -47.09
C SER A 21 16.89 -6.84 -47.39
N ALA A 22 17.41 -6.21 -46.34
CA ALA A 22 18.57 -5.32 -46.47
C ALA A 22 19.49 -5.53 -45.29
N LYS A 23 20.62 -6.15 -45.59
CA LYS A 23 21.84 -6.16 -44.77
C LYS A 23 22.47 -4.79 -44.80
N ASN A 24 22.95 -4.31 -43.66
CA ASN A 24 24.17 -3.49 -43.66
C ASN A 24 24.98 -3.74 -42.39
N ASN A 25 26.23 -4.11 -42.67
CA ASN A 25 27.37 -4.22 -41.76
C ASN A 25 27.88 -2.82 -41.38
N GLY A 26 28.41 -2.70 -40.16
CA GLY A 26 29.17 -1.50 -39.76
C GLY A 26 29.68 -1.60 -38.34
N THR A 27 30.73 -2.31 -38.14
CA THR A 27 32.05 -1.99 -37.54
C THR A 27 32.08 -1.49 -36.08
N VAL A 28 32.80 -2.27 -35.31
CA VAL A 28 33.43 -2.12 -34.02
C VAL A 28 34.22 -0.80 -33.87
N SER A 29 34.09 -0.13 -32.70
CA SER A 29 35.23 0.64 -32.11
C SER A 29 34.99 0.83 -30.61
N ALA A 30 35.83 0.21 -29.85
CA ALA A 30 36.81 0.67 -28.85
C ALA A 30 36.25 1.33 -27.56
N THR A 31 36.40 0.57 -26.50
CA THR A 31 36.82 0.86 -25.12
C THR A 31 37.36 2.29 -24.83
N GLU A 32 36.73 2.94 -23.88
CA GLU A 32 37.42 3.92 -23.02
C GLU A 32 37.13 3.61 -21.54
N THR A 33 38.19 3.20 -20.87
CA THR A 33 38.34 3.10 -19.41
C THR A 33 38.75 4.46 -18.88
N VAL A 34 38.08 4.97 -17.86
CA VAL A 34 38.52 6.13 -17.07
C VAL A 34 38.76 5.69 -15.63
N PRO A 35 39.85 6.14 -14.99
CA PRO A 35 40.42 5.49 -13.82
C PRO A 35 39.84 5.98 -12.47
N VAL A 36 39.91 5.06 -11.53
CA VAL A 36 39.74 5.29 -10.09
C VAL A 36 40.82 6.24 -9.59
N SER A 37 40.47 7.32 -8.90
CA SER A 37 41.40 8.14 -8.11
C SER A 37 41.08 8.01 -6.62
N ASP A 38 42.07 7.45 -5.93
CA ASP A 38 42.29 7.47 -4.50
C ASP A 38 42.15 8.86 -3.88
N TYR A 39 41.46 8.95 -2.77
CA TYR A 39 41.67 9.96 -1.76
C TYR A 39 41.77 9.31 -0.37
N SER A 40 42.98 8.94 -0.03
CA SER A 40 43.41 8.72 1.36
C SER A 40 44.31 9.86 1.79
N ARG A 41 44.12 10.25 3.06
CA ARG A 41 45.12 10.85 3.94
C ARG A 41 45.19 12.38 4.04
N VAL A 42 44.61 12.93 5.11
CA VAL A 42 45.18 14.08 5.80
C VAL A 42 45.32 13.76 7.28
N GLN A 43 46.50 14.08 7.75
CA GLN A 43 47.23 13.79 8.97
C GLN A 43 46.62 14.36 10.26
N GLU A 44 46.91 13.64 11.34
CA GLU A 44 46.96 14.12 12.72
C GLU A 44 47.98 15.25 12.88
N SER A 45 47.63 16.27 13.64
CA SER A 45 48.58 17.13 14.32
C SER A 45 48.14 17.33 15.77
N SER A 46 48.98 16.79 16.64
CA SER A 46 49.00 16.97 18.08
C SER A 46 49.40 18.41 18.48
N LEU A 47 48.74 18.96 19.48
CA LEU A 47 49.33 19.97 20.35
C LEU A 47 48.90 19.78 21.81
N LYS A 48 49.91 19.94 22.65
CA LYS A 48 50.00 19.61 24.07
C LYS A 48 49.30 20.64 24.97
N SER A 49 48.76 20.09 26.04
CA SER A 49 48.72 20.55 27.44
C SER A 49 48.99 22.05 27.74
N ASP A 50 48.04 22.68 28.45
CA ASP A 50 48.44 23.42 29.65
C ASP A 50 47.36 23.32 30.75
N SER A 51 47.86 23.16 31.95
CA SER A 51 47.17 22.88 33.19
C SER A 51 47.03 24.20 33.96
N SER A 52 45.80 24.60 34.26
CA SER A 52 45.58 25.52 35.38
C SER A 52 44.26 25.23 36.07
N ARG A 53 44.40 24.89 37.29
CA ARG A 53 43.51 24.60 38.40
C ARG A 53 42.76 25.88 38.80
N VAL A 54 41.41 25.86 38.73
CA VAL A 54 40.55 26.79 39.50
C VAL A 54 39.36 26.02 40.10
N GLN A 55 39.12 26.38 41.35
CA GLN A 55 38.29 25.78 42.38
C GLN A 55 36.82 25.56 42.01
N GLU A 56 36.29 24.52 42.67
CA GLU A 56 34.86 24.19 42.81
C GLU A 56 34.04 25.37 43.38
N SER A 57 32.95 25.66 42.73
CA SER A 57 31.77 26.22 43.37
C SER A 57 30.56 25.40 42.90
N SER A 58 30.02 24.68 43.86
CA SER A 58 28.76 23.93 43.73
C SER A 58 27.61 24.87 43.41
N SER A 59 27.06 24.73 42.17
CA SER A 59 25.72 25.14 41.86
C SER A 59 25.04 23.96 41.17
N GLU A 60 24.12 23.32 41.85
CA GLU A 60 23.21 22.35 41.30
C GLU A 60 22.45 23.02 40.16
N SER A 61 22.88 22.77 38.95
CA SER A 61 22.10 23.09 37.75
C SER A 61 21.07 21.98 37.54
N GLU A 62 19.79 22.32 37.65
CA GLU A 62 18.68 21.54 37.09
C GLU A 62 18.98 21.26 35.63
N SER A 63 19.62 20.12 35.38
CA SER A 63 19.93 19.65 34.05
C SER A 63 18.67 19.09 33.43
N SER A 64 18.09 19.90 32.52
CA SER A 64 17.42 19.46 31.29
C SER A 64 16.86 18.04 31.34
N ARG A 65 15.59 17.91 31.73
CA ARG A 65 14.72 16.86 31.21
C ARG A 65 14.65 17.10 29.72
N LEU A 66 15.43 16.37 28.96
CA LEU A 66 15.23 16.17 27.52
C LEU A 66 13.81 15.67 27.39
N SER A 67 12.90 16.54 26.96
CA SER A 67 11.55 16.12 26.55
C SER A 67 11.74 15.10 25.43
N GLU A 68 11.36 13.86 25.71
CA GLU A 68 11.24 12.87 24.64
C GLU A 68 10.42 13.47 23.50
N PRO A 69 10.80 13.26 22.24
CA PRO A 69 10.02 13.77 21.12
C PRO A 69 8.58 13.26 21.28
N ILE A 70 7.63 14.16 21.35
CA ILE A 70 6.21 13.82 21.41
C ILE A 70 5.92 13.01 20.15
N SER A 71 5.81 11.69 20.29
CA SER A 71 5.43 10.83 19.18
C SER A 71 4.01 11.19 18.76
N VAL A 72 3.84 11.64 17.53
CA VAL A 72 2.50 11.86 16.97
C VAL A 72 1.81 10.49 16.88
N PRO A 73 0.62 10.31 17.48
CA PRO A 73 -0.08 9.04 17.41
C PRO A 73 -0.30 8.60 15.95
N GLU A 74 -0.05 7.34 15.66
CA GLU A 74 -0.30 6.71 14.36
C GLU A 74 -1.74 6.16 14.35
N TYR A 75 -2.71 7.07 14.22
CA TYR A 75 -4.14 6.72 14.30
C TYR A 75 -4.61 5.76 13.21
N GLU A 76 -3.85 5.60 12.13
CA GLU A 76 -4.17 4.64 11.06
C GLU A 76 -3.87 3.19 11.41
N LEU A 77 -3.03 2.94 12.43
CA LEU A 77 -2.57 1.59 12.73
C LEU A 77 -3.60 0.80 13.54
N PRO A 78 -3.94 -0.42 13.10
CA PRO A 78 -4.67 -1.38 13.93
C PRO A 78 -3.82 -1.90 15.10
N ALA A 79 -4.48 -2.48 16.10
CA ALA A 79 -3.80 -3.28 17.11
C ALA A 79 -2.99 -4.40 16.46
N THR A 80 -1.76 -4.57 16.92
CA THR A 80 -0.86 -5.63 16.43
C THR A 80 -0.79 -6.75 17.45
N LYS A 81 -0.57 -7.98 16.97
CA LYS A 81 -0.40 -9.17 17.80
C LYS A 81 1.06 -9.60 17.79
N ASP A 82 1.50 -10.24 18.86
CA ASP A 82 2.84 -10.79 18.95
C ASP A 82 3.13 -11.75 17.80
N GLY A 83 4.30 -11.58 17.17
CA GLY A 83 4.75 -12.41 16.04
C GLY A 83 4.21 -11.99 14.67
N GLU A 84 3.41 -10.93 14.56
CA GLU A 84 3.06 -10.35 13.27
C GLU A 84 4.28 -9.76 12.57
N LEU A 85 4.36 -9.93 11.25
CA LEU A 85 5.39 -9.29 10.43
C LEU A 85 4.90 -7.90 10.04
N ILE A 86 5.26 -6.90 10.84
CA ILE A 86 4.97 -5.49 10.55
C ILE A 86 6.09 -4.92 9.68
N ILE A 87 5.72 -4.36 8.55
CA ILE A 87 6.65 -3.76 7.59
C ILE A 87 6.30 -2.28 7.42
N ARG A 88 7.26 -1.42 7.74
CA ARG A 88 7.15 0.03 7.55
C ARG A 88 7.82 0.42 6.24
N HIS A 89 7.07 1.05 5.35
CA HIS A 89 7.53 1.63 4.10
C HIS A 89 7.42 3.16 4.14
N THR A 90 7.97 3.81 3.12
CA THR A 90 7.77 5.25 2.96
C THR A 90 6.30 5.53 2.65
N GLY A 91 5.62 6.17 3.58
CA GLY A 91 4.23 6.58 3.41
C GLY A 91 3.16 5.58 3.85
N PHE A 92 3.50 4.34 4.20
CA PHE A 92 2.54 3.38 4.73
C PHE A 92 3.21 2.27 5.55
N THR A 93 2.40 1.64 6.38
CA THR A 93 2.77 0.46 7.17
C THR A 93 1.83 -0.69 6.81
N LEU A 94 2.32 -1.92 6.81
CA LEU A 94 1.49 -3.10 6.61
C LEU A 94 1.83 -4.22 7.59
N SER A 95 0.86 -5.07 7.88
CA SER A 95 1.05 -6.39 8.51
C SER A 95 1.03 -7.45 7.42
N TYR A 96 2.09 -8.24 7.29
CA TYR A 96 2.20 -9.26 6.25
C TYR A 96 1.86 -10.66 6.74
N ASN A 97 1.02 -11.36 6.01
CA ASN A 97 0.60 -12.73 6.29
C ASN A 97 1.46 -13.74 5.53
N LYS A 98 2.43 -14.33 6.22
CA LYS A 98 3.36 -15.33 5.65
C LYS A 98 2.68 -16.63 5.18
N SER A 99 1.50 -16.96 5.67
CA SER A 99 0.77 -18.17 5.27
C SER A 99 -0.15 -17.99 4.07
N ARG A 100 -0.52 -16.74 3.77
CA ARG A 100 -1.38 -16.37 2.64
C ARG A 100 -0.63 -15.65 1.54
N ASN A 101 0.57 -15.14 1.85
CA ASN A 101 1.41 -14.33 0.98
C ASN A 101 0.69 -13.07 0.46
N THR A 102 -0.04 -12.42 1.37
CA THR A 102 -0.75 -11.15 1.17
C THR A 102 -0.61 -10.29 2.43
N PRO A 103 -0.85 -8.99 2.41
CA PRO A 103 -0.99 -8.24 3.65
C PRO A 103 -2.21 -8.72 4.45
N ASN A 104 -2.15 -8.61 5.78
CA ASN A 104 -3.35 -8.65 6.63
C ASN A 104 -4.10 -7.32 6.50
N TRP A 105 -3.35 -6.23 6.53
CA TRP A 105 -3.80 -4.87 6.33
C TRP A 105 -2.64 -3.99 5.83
N SER A 106 -2.97 -2.88 5.19
CA SER A 106 -2.08 -1.75 4.90
C SER A 106 -2.72 -0.47 5.40
N ALA A 107 -1.94 0.39 6.08
CA ALA A 107 -2.42 1.57 6.75
C ALA A 107 -1.53 2.79 6.44
N TRP A 108 -2.15 3.96 6.21
CA TRP A 108 -1.43 5.19 5.90
C TRP A 108 -2.22 6.43 6.30
N CYS A 109 -1.46 7.50 6.53
CA CYS A 109 -2.01 8.84 6.70
C CYS A 109 -2.01 9.58 5.35
N LEU A 110 -3.19 9.93 4.84
CA LEU A 110 -3.37 10.71 3.61
C LEU A 110 -3.65 12.17 3.94
N THR A 111 -2.69 13.06 3.68
CA THR A 111 -2.88 14.51 3.85
C THR A 111 -3.35 15.18 2.57
N ALA A 112 -3.96 16.35 2.68
CA ALA A 112 -4.32 17.17 1.51
C ALA A 112 -3.11 17.42 0.59
N SER A 113 -1.93 17.73 1.16
CA SER A 113 -0.70 17.95 0.40
C SER A 113 -0.20 16.71 -0.35
N HIS A 114 -0.43 15.49 0.18
CA HIS A 114 -0.07 14.26 -0.52
C HIS A 114 -0.86 14.06 -1.82
N THR A 115 -2.07 14.65 -1.91
CA THR A 115 -2.93 14.54 -3.10
C THR A 115 -2.45 15.38 -4.27
N ASP A 116 -1.57 16.35 -4.04
CA ASP A 116 -1.05 17.27 -5.06
C ASP A 116 0.31 16.80 -5.64
N GLY A 117 0.78 15.63 -5.22
CA GLY A 117 2.03 15.04 -5.71
C GLY A 117 2.00 14.77 -7.22
N THR A 118 3.16 14.93 -7.86
CA THR A 118 3.32 14.84 -9.33
C THR A 118 4.18 13.69 -9.79
N VAL A 119 4.72 12.87 -8.86
CA VAL A 119 5.54 11.71 -9.20
C VAL A 119 4.76 10.79 -10.14
N PRO A 120 5.32 10.41 -11.30
CA PRO A 120 4.68 9.50 -12.24
C PRO A 120 4.40 8.14 -11.61
N ARG A 121 3.26 7.52 -11.97
CA ARG A 121 2.96 6.16 -11.55
C ARG A 121 4.00 5.18 -12.09
N SER A 122 4.55 4.32 -11.26
CA SER A 122 5.40 3.21 -11.71
C SER A 122 4.61 2.23 -12.60
N SER A 123 5.29 1.64 -13.57
CA SER A 123 4.79 0.51 -14.37
C SER A 123 5.36 -0.84 -13.93
N LYS A 124 6.29 -0.84 -12.97
CA LYS A 124 6.99 -2.03 -12.50
C LYS A 124 6.53 -2.40 -11.10
N PHE A 125 6.55 -3.70 -10.82
CA PHE A 125 6.31 -4.27 -9.49
C PHE A 125 7.58 -4.99 -9.04
N TRP A 126 7.83 -5.03 -7.73
CA TRP A 126 9.02 -5.63 -7.15
C TRP A 126 8.68 -6.55 -5.99
N ALA A 127 9.45 -7.62 -5.84
CA ALA A 127 9.45 -8.39 -4.60
C ALA A 127 9.91 -7.51 -3.43
N ASP A 128 9.25 -7.61 -2.30
CA ASP A 128 9.60 -6.80 -1.13
C ASP A 128 10.80 -7.42 -0.39
N PRO A 129 11.95 -6.73 -0.32
CA PRO A 129 13.14 -7.27 0.36
C PRO A 129 12.94 -7.45 1.87
N LYS A 130 11.94 -6.80 2.48
CA LYS A 130 11.61 -6.92 3.90
C LYS A 130 10.79 -8.19 4.21
N VAL A 131 10.27 -8.86 3.19
CA VAL A 131 9.57 -10.14 3.33
C VAL A 131 10.57 -11.29 3.26
N PRO A 132 10.51 -12.29 4.16
CA PRO A 132 11.35 -13.48 4.08
C PRO A 132 11.24 -14.20 2.73
N THR A 133 12.35 -14.67 2.18
CA THR A 133 12.43 -15.27 0.84
C THR A 133 11.43 -16.41 0.63
N SER A 134 11.17 -17.21 1.67
CA SER A 134 10.24 -18.34 1.61
C SER A 134 8.76 -17.99 1.37
N CYS A 135 8.39 -16.72 1.55
CA CYS A 135 7.04 -16.22 1.37
C CYS A 135 6.99 -14.87 0.60
N ARG A 136 8.08 -14.52 -0.06
CA ARG A 136 8.24 -13.28 -0.83
C ARG A 136 7.70 -13.46 -2.23
N VAL A 137 6.51 -12.93 -2.45
CA VAL A 137 5.82 -12.99 -3.75
C VAL A 137 6.58 -12.20 -4.80
N GLU A 138 6.68 -12.76 -5.98
CA GLU A 138 7.24 -12.15 -7.18
C GLU A 138 6.12 -11.63 -8.10
N TYR A 139 6.44 -10.64 -8.95
CA TYR A 139 5.43 -10.05 -9.85
C TYR A 139 4.84 -11.06 -10.84
N TYR A 140 5.60 -12.08 -11.22
CA TYR A 140 5.16 -13.13 -12.15
C TYR A 140 4.26 -14.19 -11.50
N ASP A 141 4.18 -14.26 -10.16
CA ASP A 141 3.21 -15.11 -9.47
C ASP A 141 1.75 -14.77 -9.80
N TYR A 142 1.51 -13.57 -10.33
CA TYR A 142 0.18 -13.15 -10.81
C TYR A 142 -0.03 -13.36 -12.33
N LYS A 143 1.00 -13.85 -13.04
CA LYS A 143 0.92 -14.00 -14.50
C LYS A 143 -0.16 -15.02 -14.86
N GLU A 144 -1.01 -14.68 -15.83
CA GLU A 144 -2.08 -15.54 -16.37
C GLU A 144 -3.07 -16.06 -15.29
N SER A 145 -3.11 -15.41 -14.13
CA SER A 145 -3.98 -15.82 -13.02
C SER A 145 -5.44 -15.40 -13.19
N GLY A 146 -5.74 -14.48 -14.09
CA GLY A 146 -7.06 -13.85 -14.21
C GLY A 146 -7.30 -12.73 -13.18
N TYR A 147 -6.35 -12.47 -12.28
CA TYR A 147 -6.45 -11.43 -11.25
C TYR A 147 -5.46 -10.28 -11.48
N ASP A 148 -5.90 -9.09 -11.15
CA ASP A 148 -5.04 -7.91 -11.09
C ASP A 148 -4.15 -7.93 -9.84
N ARG A 149 -3.03 -7.23 -9.90
CA ARG A 149 -2.22 -6.85 -8.72
C ARG A 149 -2.88 -5.66 -8.05
N GLY A 150 -3.90 -5.93 -7.22
CA GLY A 150 -4.66 -4.89 -6.55
C GLY A 150 -3.87 -4.27 -5.41
N HIS A 151 -3.67 -2.96 -5.48
CA HIS A 151 -3.00 -2.22 -4.41
C HIS A 151 -3.88 -2.12 -3.17
N MET A 152 -3.28 -2.31 -1.99
CA MET A 152 -3.93 -1.92 -0.73
C MET A 152 -3.67 -0.44 -0.47
N CYS A 153 -2.43 0.00 -0.23
CA CYS A 153 -2.07 1.41 -0.26
C CYS A 153 -1.89 1.87 -1.72
N PRO A 154 -2.72 2.79 -2.25
CA PRO A 154 -2.78 3.06 -3.68
C PRO A 154 -1.67 4.00 -4.16
N ALA A 155 -1.17 3.77 -5.36
CA ALA A 155 -0.17 4.63 -6.00
C ALA A 155 -0.64 6.10 -6.14
N GLY A 156 -1.95 6.33 -6.24
CA GLY A 156 -2.52 7.68 -6.31
C GLY A 156 -2.26 8.52 -5.07
N ASP A 157 -2.07 7.88 -3.91
CA ASP A 157 -1.84 8.52 -2.62
C ASP A 157 -0.34 8.70 -2.32
N MET A 158 0.53 8.08 -3.15
CA MET A 158 1.99 8.08 -2.96
C MET A 158 2.75 8.98 -3.97
N LYS A 159 2.05 9.83 -4.71
CA LYS A 159 2.63 10.72 -5.73
C LYS A 159 3.49 11.86 -5.18
N TRP A 160 3.56 12.02 -3.88
CA TRP A 160 4.32 13.08 -3.19
C TRP A 160 5.82 12.74 -3.02
N SER A 161 6.22 11.47 -3.21
CA SER A 161 7.59 11.00 -3.05
C SER A 161 7.89 9.88 -4.04
N GLU A 162 9.07 9.92 -4.68
CA GLU A 162 9.54 8.84 -5.55
C GLU A 162 9.71 7.53 -4.77
N GLN A 163 10.23 7.61 -3.54
CA GLN A 163 10.39 6.43 -2.69
C GLN A 163 9.03 5.86 -2.27
N ALA A 164 8.07 6.70 -1.87
CA ALA A 164 6.72 6.24 -1.53
C ALA A 164 6.02 5.59 -2.74
N MET A 165 6.19 6.18 -3.94
CA MET A 165 5.72 5.60 -5.20
C MET A 165 6.36 4.26 -5.49
N HIS A 166 7.68 4.12 -5.32
CA HIS A 166 8.39 2.85 -5.48
C HIS A 166 7.86 1.81 -4.48
N ASP A 167 7.81 2.16 -3.20
CA ASP A 167 7.47 1.23 -2.13
C ASP A 167 6.04 0.70 -2.26
N CYS A 168 5.08 1.52 -2.70
CA CYS A 168 3.70 1.05 -2.85
C CYS A 168 3.52 0.00 -3.97
N PHE A 169 4.51 -0.20 -4.84
CA PHE A 169 4.55 -1.25 -5.86
C PHE A 169 5.24 -2.54 -5.41
N TYR A 170 5.65 -2.65 -4.15
CA TYR A 170 6.07 -3.93 -3.60
C TYR A 170 4.92 -4.94 -3.57
N MET A 171 5.23 -6.19 -3.93
CA MET A 171 4.24 -7.28 -3.95
C MET A 171 3.64 -7.56 -2.57
N SER A 172 4.29 -7.16 -1.49
CA SER A 172 3.74 -7.22 -0.12
C SER A 172 2.51 -6.34 0.10
N ASN A 173 2.32 -5.30 -0.73
CA ASN A 173 1.16 -4.41 -0.74
C ASN A 173 0.05 -4.85 -1.71
N MET A 174 0.23 -6.00 -2.40
CA MET A 174 -0.69 -6.49 -3.44
C MET A 174 -1.58 -7.62 -2.94
N CYS A 175 -2.83 -7.60 -3.42
CA CYS A 175 -3.75 -8.74 -3.30
C CYS A 175 -4.32 -9.10 -4.68
N PRO A 176 -4.62 -10.39 -4.93
CA PRO A 176 -5.38 -10.77 -6.11
C PRO A 176 -6.77 -10.12 -6.08
N GLN A 177 -7.04 -9.18 -6.99
CA GLN A 177 -8.35 -8.53 -7.15
C GLN A 177 -8.92 -8.82 -8.52
N THR A 178 -10.26 -8.97 -8.63
CA THR A 178 -10.92 -9.01 -9.93
C THR A 178 -10.78 -7.66 -10.63
N GLY A 179 -10.73 -7.67 -11.96
CA GLY A 179 -10.62 -6.43 -12.75
C GLY A 179 -11.81 -5.49 -12.52
N ALA A 180 -13.01 -6.05 -12.34
CA ALA A 180 -14.22 -5.27 -12.06
C ALA A 180 -14.13 -4.51 -10.73
N LEU A 181 -13.64 -5.15 -9.66
CA LEU A 181 -13.44 -4.48 -8.38
C LEU A 181 -12.30 -3.48 -8.45
N ASN A 182 -11.10 -3.90 -8.89
CA ASN A 182 -9.88 -3.10 -8.86
C ASN A 182 -10.02 -1.79 -9.65
N SER A 183 -10.49 -1.86 -10.89
CA SER A 183 -10.69 -0.66 -11.74
C SER A 183 -12.01 0.07 -11.47
N GLY A 184 -13.00 -0.61 -10.87
CA GLY A 184 -14.32 -0.11 -10.57
C GLY A 184 -14.47 0.54 -9.19
N ALA A 185 -15.21 -0.13 -8.29
CA ALA A 185 -15.58 0.43 -6.99
C ALA A 185 -14.41 0.74 -6.08
N TRP A 186 -13.35 -0.09 -6.08
CA TRP A 186 -12.15 0.14 -5.28
C TRP A 186 -11.43 1.42 -5.70
N ASN A 187 -11.12 1.56 -7.00
CA ASN A 187 -10.53 2.79 -7.54
C ASN A 187 -11.45 4.01 -7.37
N GLY A 188 -12.77 3.81 -7.46
CA GLY A 188 -13.77 4.85 -7.17
C GLY A 188 -13.66 5.37 -5.75
N LEU A 189 -13.57 4.48 -4.75
CA LEU A 189 -13.39 4.87 -3.35
C LEU A 189 -12.03 5.53 -3.11
N GLU A 190 -10.93 5.08 -3.72
CA GLU A 190 -9.63 5.72 -3.62
C GLU A 190 -9.66 7.18 -4.08
N LYS A 191 -10.33 7.45 -5.20
CA LYS A 191 -10.53 8.83 -5.69
C LYS A 191 -11.31 9.67 -4.68
N ARG A 192 -12.36 9.10 -4.06
CA ARG A 192 -13.15 9.77 -3.02
C ARG A 192 -12.33 10.05 -1.77
N CYS A 193 -11.49 9.11 -1.32
CA CYS A 193 -10.59 9.36 -0.19
C CYS A 193 -9.68 10.57 -0.45
N ARG A 194 -9.14 10.73 -1.66
CA ARG A 194 -8.36 11.92 -2.02
C ARG A 194 -9.19 13.21 -2.00
N ASP A 195 -10.42 13.17 -2.52
CA ASP A 195 -11.33 14.33 -2.46
C ASP A 195 -11.65 14.69 -0.99
N TRP A 196 -11.90 13.69 -0.15
CA TRP A 196 -12.14 13.90 1.28
C TRP A 196 -10.89 14.42 2.00
N ALA A 197 -9.71 13.88 1.69
CA ALA A 197 -8.45 14.38 2.28
C ALA A 197 -8.22 15.86 1.99
N LYS A 198 -8.55 16.32 0.78
CA LYS A 198 -8.49 17.76 0.43
C LYS A 198 -9.44 18.61 1.29
N LYS A 199 -10.65 18.10 1.57
CA LYS A 199 -11.66 18.79 2.38
C LYS A 199 -11.36 18.75 3.87
N GLU A 200 -10.95 17.58 4.37
CA GLU A 200 -10.72 17.32 5.79
C GLU A 200 -9.29 17.73 6.24
N GLY A 201 -8.37 17.95 5.30
CA GLY A 201 -6.97 18.24 5.55
C GLY A 201 -6.14 16.96 5.74
N ARG A 202 -6.71 15.92 6.40
CA ARG A 202 -6.05 14.65 6.67
C ARG A 202 -7.07 13.53 6.89
N LEU A 203 -6.72 12.34 6.39
CA LEU A 203 -7.42 11.09 6.68
C LEU A 203 -6.42 10.04 7.19
N TYR A 204 -6.90 9.18 8.08
CA TYR A 204 -6.24 7.96 8.51
C TYR A 204 -6.98 6.79 7.87
N ILE A 205 -6.27 5.98 7.11
CA ILE A 205 -6.87 4.94 6.28
C ILE A 205 -6.21 3.61 6.57
N VAL A 206 -7.02 2.57 6.75
CA VAL A 206 -6.57 1.19 6.81
C VAL A 206 -7.44 0.34 5.90
N CYS A 207 -6.84 -0.60 5.19
CA CYS A 207 -7.57 -1.54 4.35
C CYS A 207 -6.86 -2.89 4.27
N GLY A 208 -7.60 -3.91 3.87
CA GLY A 208 -7.02 -5.24 3.73
C GLY A 208 -7.98 -6.26 3.15
N PRO A 209 -7.48 -7.47 2.89
CA PRO A 209 -8.26 -8.59 2.40
C PRO A 209 -9.08 -9.26 3.51
N ILE A 210 -10.23 -9.80 3.14
CA ILE A 210 -11.09 -10.61 4.01
C ILE A 210 -11.13 -12.03 3.45
N TYR A 211 -10.97 -13.01 4.35
CA TYR A 211 -11.00 -14.43 4.04
C TYR A 211 -12.07 -15.13 4.87
N LYS A 212 -13.17 -15.57 4.24
CA LYS A 212 -14.28 -16.22 4.92
C LYS A 212 -13.86 -17.58 5.49
N LYS A 213 -14.29 -17.88 6.72
CA LYS A 213 -13.99 -19.17 7.37
C LYS A 213 -14.74 -20.32 6.64
N GLY A 214 -14.12 -21.49 6.60
CA GLY A 214 -14.78 -22.71 6.08
C GLY A 214 -14.92 -22.84 4.56
N LYS A 215 -14.54 -21.81 3.79
CA LYS A 215 -14.58 -21.85 2.32
C LYS A 215 -13.26 -22.38 1.75
N ARG A 216 -13.32 -23.27 0.73
CA ARG A 216 -12.13 -23.62 -0.08
C ARG A 216 -11.70 -22.38 -0.84
N ARG A 217 -10.45 -21.95 -0.60
CA ARG A 217 -9.89 -20.74 -1.20
C ARG A 217 -9.23 -21.04 -2.53
N GLU A 218 -9.48 -20.17 -3.47
CA GLU A 218 -8.72 -20.09 -4.70
C GLU A 218 -7.31 -19.60 -4.41
N ARG A 219 -6.36 -20.06 -5.21
CA ARG A 219 -4.94 -19.76 -5.06
C ARG A 219 -4.38 -19.50 -6.44
N ILE A 220 -3.45 -18.56 -6.50
CA ILE A 220 -2.65 -18.27 -7.68
C ILE A 220 -1.16 -18.41 -7.31
N GLY A 221 -0.28 -18.26 -8.26
CA GLY A 221 1.15 -18.24 -8.08
C GLY A 221 1.89 -19.31 -8.87
N ILE A 222 3.10 -18.99 -9.25
CA ILE A 222 4.03 -19.88 -9.96
C ILE A 222 5.03 -20.46 -8.96
N ASP A 223 5.77 -19.61 -8.28
CA ASP A 223 6.76 -20.01 -7.26
C ASP A 223 6.22 -19.88 -5.84
N HIS A 224 5.36 -18.89 -5.59
CA HIS A 224 4.76 -18.61 -4.29
C HIS A 224 3.24 -18.64 -4.38
N VAL A 225 2.63 -19.52 -3.58
CA VAL A 225 1.17 -19.64 -3.52
C VAL A 225 0.57 -18.39 -2.87
N VAL A 226 -0.21 -17.60 -3.62
CA VAL A 226 -0.93 -16.44 -3.12
C VAL A 226 -2.41 -16.78 -2.99
N HIS A 227 -2.98 -16.56 -1.81
CA HIS A 227 -4.40 -16.82 -1.57
C HIS A 227 -5.25 -15.69 -2.13
N VAL A 228 -6.33 -16.04 -2.85
CA VAL A 228 -7.30 -15.08 -3.36
C VAL A 228 -8.27 -14.71 -2.24
N PRO A 229 -8.42 -13.41 -1.90
CA PRO A 229 -9.39 -12.96 -0.90
C PRO A 229 -10.84 -13.14 -1.37
N ASP A 230 -11.77 -13.38 -0.44
CA ASP A 230 -13.21 -13.39 -0.73
C ASP A 230 -13.79 -11.98 -0.83
N ALA A 231 -13.19 -11.02 -0.12
CA ALA A 231 -13.64 -9.63 -0.06
C ALA A 231 -12.49 -8.72 0.40
N PHE A 232 -12.74 -7.42 0.43
CA PHE A 232 -11.84 -6.40 0.95
C PHE A 232 -12.58 -5.42 1.83
N PHE A 233 -11.88 -4.87 2.82
CA PHE A 233 -12.35 -3.75 3.60
C PHE A 233 -11.48 -2.51 3.41
N LYS A 234 -12.05 -1.35 3.66
CA LYS A 234 -11.32 -0.09 3.83
C LYS A 234 -12.03 0.74 4.88
N ALA A 235 -11.33 1.14 5.94
CA ALA A 235 -11.82 2.04 6.96
C ALA A 235 -11.12 3.39 6.85
N VAL A 236 -11.86 4.47 7.05
CA VAL A 236 -11.43 5.86 6.87
C VAL A 236 -11.84 6.68 8.09
N LEU A 237 -10.88 7.34 8.70
CA LEU A 237 -11.05 8.22 9.86
C LEU A 237 -10.60 9.64 9.51
N SER A 238 -11.40 10.64 9.90
CA SER A 238 -11.03 12.05 9.94
C SER A 238 -11.10 12.57 11.38
N LEU A 239 -10.04 13.19 11.85
CA LEU A 239 -9.97 13.87 13.16
C LEU A 239 -9.98 15.40 12.99
N ARG A 240 -10.65 15.92 11.96
CA ARG A 240 -10.86 17.36 11.83
C ARG A 240 -11.66 17.88 13.03
N LYS A 241 -11.05 18.76 13.81
CA LYS A 241 -11.60 19.25 15.08
C LYS A 241 -13.05 19.74 14.94
N GLY A 242 -13.95 19.15 15.76
CA GLY A 242 -15.39 19.42 15.76
C GLY A 242 -16.17 18.78 14.61
N HIS A 243 -15.50 17.97 13.76
CA HIS A 243 -16.08 17.25 12.63
C HIS A 243 -15.48 15.85 12.51
N GLU A 244 -15.09 15.27 13.64
CA GLU A 244 -14.53 13.93 13.71
C GLU A 244 -15.54 12.90 13.20
N LYS A 245 -15.09 11.97 12.37
CA LYS A 245 -15.96 10.97 11.74
C LYS A 245 -15.14 9.78 11.23
N ALA A 246 -15.79 8.61 11.22
CA ALA A 246 -15.26 7.41 10.61
C ALA A 246 -16.33 6.72 9.78
N VAL A 247 -15.93 5.90 8.83
CA VAL A 247 -16.78 5.01 8.05
C VAL A 247 -15.91 3.88 7.50
N ALA A 248 -16.48 2.71 7.35
CA ALA A 248 -15.82 1.58 6.70
C ALA A 248 -16.60 1.12 5.47
N PHE A 249 -15.98 0.24 4.68
CA PHE A 249 -16.52 -0.28 3.42
C PHE A 249 -16.16 -1.76 3.31
N TYR A 250 -17.08 -2.53 2.75
CA TYR A 250 -16.91 -3.94 2.44
C TYR A 250 -17.21 -4.19 0.98
N PHE A 251 -16.25 -4.74 0.22
CA PHE A 251 -16.41 -5.08 -1.19
C PHE A 251 -16.18 -6.57 -1.42
N LEU A 252 -17.06 -7.22 -2.15
CA LEU A 252 -16.82 -8.58 -2.64
C LEU A 252 -15.71 -8.57 -3.70
N ASN A 253 -14.88 -9.61 -3.69
CA ASN A 253 -13.86 -9.82 -4.72
C ASN A 253 -14.44 -10.64 -5.86
N ASP A 254 -15.36 -10.05 -6.60
CA ASP A 254 -16.07 -10.70 -7.72
C ASP A 254 -16.29 -9.72 -8.88
N GLU A 255 -16.92 -10.21 -9.95
CA GLU A 255 -17.21 -9.42 -11.15
C GLU A 255 -18.49 -8.57 -11.04
N SER A 256 -19.15 -8.53 -9.88
CA SER A 256 -20.35 -7.74 -9.67
C SER A 256 -20.05 -6.23 -9.69
N GLN A 257 -21.02 -5.46 -10.19
CA GLN A 257 -20.96 -4.00 -10.10
C GLN A 257 -21.29 -3.55 -8.68
N GLN A 258 -20.33 -2.98 -8.01
CA GLN A 258 -20.42 -2.49 -6.63
C GLN A 258 -20.26 -0.96 -6.59
N SER A 259 -20.77 -0.35 -5.54
CA SER A 259 -20.62 1.09 -5.28
C SER A 259 -20.21 1.32 -3.85
N TYR A 260 -19.34 2.28 -3.60
CA TYR A 260 -18.95 2.64 -2.24
C TYR A 260 -20.15 3.12 -1.39
N ASN A 261 -21.20 3.71 -2.01
CA ASN A 261 -22.38 4.12 -1.28
C ASN A 261 -23.18 2.94 -0.69
N THR A 262 -23.18 1.79 -1.38
CA THR A 262 -23.87 0.57 -0.92
C THR A 262 -22.96 -0.39 -0.18
N ALA A 263 -21.66 -0.16 -0.22
CA ALA A 263 -20.64 -0.94 0.48
C ALA A 263 -20.30 -0.36 1.87
N ALA A 264 -20.88 0.80 2.23
CA ALA A 264 -20.60 1.46 3.49
C ALA A 264 -21.13 0.62 4.68
N MET A 265 -20.30 0.52 5.70
CA MET A 265 -20.53 -0.16 6.98
C MET A 265 -19.94 0.67 8.12
N SER A 266 -20.24 0.30 9.35
CA SER A 266 -19.54 0.86 10.51
C SER A 266 -18.15 0.22 10.66
N VAL A 267 -17.26 0.87 11.40
CA VAL A 267 -15.95 0.31 11.75
C VAL A 267 -16.15 -0.94 12.61
N ASP A 268 -17.03 -0.88 13.62
CA ASP A 268 -17.40 -2.02 14.48
C ASP A 268 -17.83 -3.26 13.67
N GLU A 269 -18.61 -3.09 12.59
CA GLU A 269 -19.03 -4.21 11.74
C GLU A 269 -17.83 -4.82 11.01
N ILE A 270 -16.87 -4.01 10.55
CA ILE A 270 -15.64 -4.51 9.91
C ILE A 270 -14.74 -5.21 10.93
N GLU A 271 -14.63 -4.71 12.14
CA GLU A 271 -13.89 -5.35 13.23
C GLU A 271 -14.48 -6.71 13.61
N ALA A 272 -15.79 -6.79 13.72
CA ALA A 272 -16.49 -8.06 13.97
C ALA A 272 -16.23 -9.09 12.85
N ILE A 273 -16.11 -8.66 11.59
CA ILE A 273 -15.82 -9.52 10.44
C ILE A 273 -14.35 -9.95 10.41
N THR A 274 -13.42 -9.03 10.67
CA THR A 274 -11.99 -9.25 10.46
C THR A 274 -11.28 -9.77 11.72
N GLY A 275 -11.77 -9.40 12.89
CA GLY A 275 -11.14 -9.63 14.19
C GLY A 275 -9.93 -8.72 14.42
N PHE A 276 -9.81 -7.63 13.64
CA PHE A 276 -8.89 -6.53 13.91
C PHE A 276 -9.58 -5.54 14.87
N ASP A 277 -8.77 -4.78 15.56
CA ASP A 277 -9.12 -3.63 16.37
C ASP A 277 -8.45 -2.43 15.68
N LEU A 278 -9.25 -1.57 15.07
CA LEU A 278 -8.82 -0.50 14.19
C LEU A 278 -8.73 0.82 14.98
N PHE A 279 -7.90 1.75 14.54
CA PHE A 279 -7.77 3.10 15.10
C PHE A 279 -7.50 3.16 16.62
N VAL A 280 -6.84 2.16 17.17
CA VAL A 280 -6.57 1.94 18.62
C VAL A 280 -5.86 3.09 19.35
N ALA A 281 -5.39 4.09 18.64
CA ALA A 281 -4.81 5.29 19.23
C ALA A 281 -5.87 6.35 19.62
N LEU A 282 -7.15 6.11 19.32
CA LEU A 282 -8.25 6.94 19.80
C LEU A 282 -8.46 6.74 21.30
N ASP A 283 -9.05 7.74 21.97
CA ASP A 283 -9.60 7.48 23.30
C ASP A 283 -10.94 6.73 23.18
N ASP A 284 -11.22 5.85 24.15
CA ASP A 284 -12.35 4.93 24.14
C ASP A 284 -13.70 5.62 23.87
N SER A 285 -13.86 6.87 24.34
CA SER A 285 -15.11 7.62 24.20
C SER A 285 -15.32 8.14 22.78
N LEU A 286 -14.22 8.55 22.13
CA LEU A 286 -14.22 9.01 20.74
C LEU A 286 -14.38 7.82 19.80
N GLU A 287 -13.65 6.75 20.03
CA GLU A 287 -13.69 5.49 19.33
C GLU A 287 -15.13 4.95 19.28
N SER A 288 -15.73 4.64 20.42
CA SER A 288 -17.12 4.13 20.52
C SER A 288 -18.14 5.01 19.79
N ARG A 289 -17.92 6.33 19.76
CA ARG A 289 -18.83 7.27 19.08
C ARG A 289 -18.66 7.25 17.56
N LEU A 290 -17.44 7.09 17.06
CA LEU A 290 -17.14 7.19 15.64
C LEU A 290 -17.35 5.87 14.90
N GLU A 291 -17.08 4.75 15.54
CA GLU A 291 -17.03 3.44 14.93
C GLU A 291 -18.39 2.80 14.67
N THR A 292 -19.43 3.26 15.37
CA THR A 292 -20.83 2.86 15.13
C THR A 292 -21.44 3.44 13.85
N ASN A 293 -20.80 4.44 13.22
CA ASN A 293 -21.34 5.12 12.05
C ASN A 293 -21.15 4.33 10.77
N SER A 294 -22.23 4.06 10.04
CA SER A 294 -22.24 3.43 8.72
C SER A 294 -22.63 4.39 7.56
N ASP A 295 -22.86 5.68 7.86
CA ASP A 295 -23.34 6.63 6.86
C ASP A 295 -22.18 7.36 6.17
N VAL A 296 -21.88 6.96 4.94
CA VAL A 296 -20.83 7.62 4.13
C VAL A 296 -21.09 9.11 3.88
N ARG A 297 -22.35 9.57 4.02
CA ARG A 297 -22.73 10.98 3.79
C ARG A 297 -22.07 11.93 4.79
N VAL A 298 -21.54 11.43 5.92
CA VAL A 298 -20.76 12.24 6.87
C VAL A 298 -19.51 12.88 6.21
N PHE A 299 -18.98 12.28 5.15
CA PHE A 299 -17.85 12.80 4.39
C PHE A 299 -18.27 13.68 3.20
N THR A 300 -19.55 13.69 2.81
CA THR A 300 -20.05 14.42 1.63
C THR A 300 -20.72 15.75 1.98
N LYS A 301 -21.12 15.94 3.23
CA LYS A 301 -21.76 17.17 3.74
C LYS A 301 -20.78 18.32 3.97
#